data_bef305bf62806e7bb85ccfbcf02dc235
#
_entry.id   bef305bf62806e7bb85ccfbcf02dc235
#
_cell.length_a   1.000
_cell.length_b   1.000
_cell.length_c   1.000
_cell.angle_alpha   90.00
_cell.angle_beta   90.00
_cell.angle_gamma   90.00
#
_symmetry.space_group_name_H-M   'P 1'
#
loop_
_entity.id
_entity.type
_entity.pdbx_description
1 polymer ?
#
loop_
_entity_poly.entity_id
_entity_poly.type
_entity_poly.pdbx_seq_one_letter_code
_entity_poly.pdbx_strand_id
1 'polypeptide(L)' 'PEKTRKAFMMSRYENKSVKEIAEALNVTVKGADYHISKALQQLRKNLKDYLYTLLFF' A
#
# COMPACT_ATOMS: atom_id res chain seq x y z
N PRO A 1 9.30 -1.13 5.73
CA PRO A 1 8.64 -1.26 7.02
C PRO A 1 7.38 -2.10 6.95
N GLU A 2 7.11 -2.77 8.02
CA GLU A 2 6.03 -3.73 8.07
C GLU A 2 4.64 -3.09 7.96
N LYS A 3 4.45 -1.95 8.59
CA LYS A 3 3.18 -1.23 8.51
C LYS A 3 2.86 -0.78 7.09
N THR A 4 3.87 -0.30 6.38
CA THR A 4 3.73 0.11 4.99
C THR A 4 3.30 -1.07 4.12
N ARG A 5 3.93 -2.22 4.30
CA ARG A 5 3.61 -3.43 3.55
C ARG A 5 2.20 -3.92 3.88
N LYS A 6 1.84 -3.94 5.15
CA LYS A 6 0.50 -4.36 5.57
C LYS A 6 -0.58 -3.45 5.00
N ALA A 7 -0.36 -2.14 5.05
CA ALA A 7 -1.31 -1.19 4.50
C ALA A 7 -1.52 -1.42 3.01
N PHE A 8 -0.45 -1.64 2.28
CA PHE A 8 -0.52 -1.90 0.85
C PHE A 8 -1.30 -3.19 0.57
N MET A 9 -1.02 -4.25 1.30
CA MET A 9 -1.70 -5.53 1.11
C MET A 9 -3.19 -5.44 1.43
N MET A 10 -3.56 -4.74 2.48
CA MET A 10 -4.97 -4.51 2.81
C MET A 10 -5.69 -3.75 1.72
N SER A 11 -5.03 -2.75 1.15
CA SER A 11 -5.60 -1.95 0.09
C SER A 11 -5.81 -2.75 -1.19
N ARG A 12 -4.85 -3.60 -1.55
CA ARG A 12 -4.85 -4.29 -2.84
C ARG A 12 -5.54 -5.64 -2.81
N TYR A 13 -5.35 -6.39 -1.74
CA TYR A 13 -5.84 -7.78 -1.68
C TYR A 13 -7.11 -7.94 -0.86
N GLU A 14 -7.30 -7.10 0.14
CA GLU A 14 -8.48 -7.18 1.00
C GLU A 14 -9.52 -6.11 0.68
N ASN A 15 -9.20 -5.23 -0.25
CA ASN A 15 -10.10 -4.17 -0.71
C ASN A 15 -10.66 -3.32 0.43
N LYS A 16 -9.83 -3.07 1.45
CA LYS A 16 -10.22 -2.26 2.58
C LYS A 16 -10.09 -0.77 2.26
N SER A 17 -10.98 0.03 2.85
CA SER A 17 -10.89 1.48 2.76
C SER A 17 -9.71 1.99 3.59
N VAL A 18 -9.27 3.22 3.30
CA VAL A 18 -8.19 3.85 4.08
C VAL A 18 -8.55 3.93 5.55
N LYS A 19 -9.81 4.21 5.84
CA LYS A 19 -10.30 4.27 7.22
C LYS A 19 -10.17 2.92 7.92
N GLU A 20 -10.55 1.86 7.26
CA GLU A 20 -10.43 0.51 7.81
C GLU A 20 -8.97 0.11 8.02
N ILE A 21 -8.10 0.48 7.09
CA ILE A 21 -6.67 0.22 7.20
C ILE A 21 -6.09 0.98 8.39
N ALA A 22 -6.49 2.24 8.56
CA ALA A 22 -6.04 3.05 9.69
C ALA A 22 -6.43 2.41 11.03
N GLU A 23 -7.64 1.92 11.14
CA GLU A 23 -8.10 1.24 12.34
C GLU A 23 -7.34 -0.06 12.59
N ALA A 24 -7.15 -0.86 11.55
CA ALA A 24 -6.44 -2.14 11.67
C ALA A 24 -4.98 -1.95 12.08
N LEU A 25 -4.33 -0.90 11.61
CA LEU A 25 -2.93 -0.62 11.90
C LEU A 25 -2.74 0.29 13.11
N ASN A 26 -3.83 0.75 13.69
CA ASN A 26 -3.80 1.66 14.84
C ASN A 26 -3.03 2.95 14.52
N VAL A 27 -3.31 3.53 13.38
CA VAL A 27 -2.72 4.79 12.92
C VAL A 27 -3.84 5.73 12.49
N THR A 28 -3.51 6.99 12.24
CA THR A 28 -4.48 7.95 11.71
C THR A 28 -4.78 7.63 10.24
N VAL A 29 -5.90 8.19 9.73
CA VAL A 29 -6.23 8.07 8.31
C VAL A 29 -5.12 8.65 7.44
N LYS A 30 -4.54 9.78 7.84
CA LYS A 30 -3.40 10.36 7.14
C LYS A 30 -2.19 9.44 7.17
N GLY A 31 -1.94 8.79 8.30
CA GLY A 31 -0.85 7.84 8.42
C GLY A 31 -1.03 6.62 7.53
N ALA A 32 -2.25 6.10 7.46
CA ALA A 32 -2.55 4.98 6.57
C ALA A 32 -2.34 5.36 5.11
N ASP A 33 -2.83 6.53 4.71
CA ASP A 33 -2.65 7.04 3.35
C ASP A 33 -1.17 7.22 3.03
N TYR A 34 -0.40 7.75 3.97
CA TYR A 34 1.03 7.90 3.82
C TYR A 34 1.71 6.54 3.57
N HIS A 35 1.34 5.53 4.34
CA HIS A 35 1.94 4.19 4.18
C HIS A 35 1.61 3.58 2.83
N ILE A 36 0.38 3.73 2.36
CA ILE A 36 -0.02 3.24 1.06
C ILE A 36 0.75 3.96 -0.06
N SER A 37 0.83 5.28 0.04
CA SER A 37 1.55 6.09 -0.95
C SER A 37 3.04 5.74 -0.98
N LYS A 38 3.63 5.54 0.18
CA LYS A 38 5.04 5.18 0.28
C LYS A 38 5.30 3.81 -0.32
N ALA A 39 4.41 2.86 -0.10
CA ALA A 39 4.52 1.54 -0.70
C ALA A 39 4.49 1.63 -2.22
N LEU A 40 3.56 2.42 -2.76
CA LEU A 40 3.45 2.62 -4.20
C LEU A 40 4.71 3.28 -4.77
N GLN A 41 5.29 4.25 -4.07
CA GLN A 41 6.53 4.89 -4.49
C GLN A 41 7.69 3.90 -4.52
N GLN A 42 7.81 3.07 -3.50
CA GLN A 42 8.85 2.06 -3.45
C GLN A 42 8.70 1.04 -4.57
N LEU A 43 7.48 0.64 -4.85
CA LEU A 43 7.20 -0.23 -5.96
C LEU A 43 7.63 0.39 -7.28
N ARG A 44 7.33 1.66 -7.50
CA ARG A 44 7.75 2.37 -8.71
C ARG A 44 9.27 2.46 -8.83
N LYS A 45 9.96 2.69 -7.73
CA LYS A 45 11.41 2.83 -7.71
C LYS A 45 12.13 1.53 -8.05
N ASN A 46 11.61 0.43 -7.56
CA ASN A 46 12.25 -0.89 -7.73
C ASN A 46 11.79 -1.60 -8.99
N LEU A 47 11.00 -0.92 -9.84
CA LEU A 47 10.06 -1.65 -10.64
C LEU A 47 10.08 -1.38 -12.11
N LYS A 48 11.21 -1.46 -12.70
CA LYS A 48 11.19 -1.83 -14.11
C LYS A 48 10.48 -3.17 -14.31
N ASP A 49 10.73 -4.11 -13.44
CA ASP A 49 10.11 -5.45 -13.54
C ASP A 49 8.65 -5.46 -13.14
N TYR A 50 8.29 -4.71 -12.12
CA TYR A 50 6.90 -4.60 -11.70
C TYR A 50 6.04 -3.79 -12.64
N LEU A 51 6.63 -2.86 -13.37
CA LEU A 51 5.90 -2.15 -14.41
C LEU A 51 5.35 -3.14 -15.43
N TYR A 52 6.12 -4.12 -15.79
CA TYR A 52 5.66 -5.18 -16.68
C TYR A 52 4.58 -6.02 -16.04
N THR A 53 4.74 -6.37 -14.78
CA THR A 53 3.76 -7.17 -14.06
C THR A 53 2.43 -6.44 -13.94
N LEU A 54 2.46 -5.15 -13.66
CA LEU A 54 1.23 -4.34 -13.56
C LEU A 54 0.56 -4.11 -14.90
N LEU A 55 1.33 -4.05 -15.97
CA LEU A 55 0.79 -3.88 -17.32
C LEU A 55 0.13 -5.14 -17.85
N PHE A 56 0.53 -6.29 -17.35
CA PHE A 56 0.00 -7.57 -17.79
C PHE A 56 -1.05 -8.17 -16.85
N PHE A 57 -1.40 -7.45 -15.84
CA PHE A 57 -2.52 -7.84 -14.99
C PHE A 57 -3.77 -7.06 -15.38
#